data_56dd78bb069d33f8cfdf613ea3ea3de7
#
_entry.id   56dd78bb069d33f8cfdf613ea3ea3de7
#
_cell.length_a   1.000
_cell.length_b   1.000
_cell.length_c   1.000
_cell.angle_alpha   90.00
_cell.angle_beta   90.00
_cell.angle_gamma   90.00
#
_symmetry.space_group_name_H-M   'P 1'
#
loop_
_entity.id
_entity.type
_entity.pdbx_description
1 polymer ?
#
loop_
_entity_poly.entity_id
_entity_poly.type
_entity_poly.pdbx_seq_one_letter_code
_entity_poly.pdbx_strand_id
1 'polypeptide(L)'
;ENGDFFYAAYTLNHIFTREFLLDMPLEALESKTLSFIGFLEHNKDRSMLDLQVLLANIPKCLQGKTVSPGSLSCDDFNEESAVAYWKEIRFNTLLAYYVYKLQIAYTHSLFADALSHAKAAEKYLGNMKGNILETEWVFYYALSIFECETPDENNKTLIDGFIGRFDRWGKLCPDN
;
A
#
# COMPACT_ATOMS: atom_id res chain seq x y z
N GLU A 1 -29.75 -7.56 -15.81
CA GLU A 1 -29.00 -7.66 -14.54
C GLU A 1 -27.84 -6.70 -14.62
N ASN A 2 -28.06 -5.44 -14.23
CA ASN A 2 -27.03 -4.41 -14.26
C ASN A 2 -26.28 -4.47 -12.92
N GLY A 3 -25.30 -5.37 -12.82
CA GLY A 3 -24.34 -5.32 -11.73
C GLY A 3 -23.57 -4.00 -11.80
N ASP A 4 -23.43 -3.32 -10.67
CA ASP A 4 -22.60 -2.15 -10.60
C ASP A 4 -21.13 -2.57 -10.54
N PHE A 5 -20.51 -2.70 -11.70
CA PHE A 5 -19.13 -3.15 -11.84
C PHE A 5 -18.14 -2.22 -11.17
N PHE A 6 -18.45 -0.92 -11.07
CA PHE A 6 -17.58 0.05 -10.40
C PHE A 6 -17.49 -0.26 -8.90
N TYR A 7 -18.62 -0.45 -8.22
CA TYR A 7 -18.61 -0.80 -6.80
C TYR A 7 -18.04 -2.20 -6.55
N ALA A 8 -18.27 -3.15 -7.46
CA ALA A 8 -17.65 -4.47 -7.37
C ALA A 8 -16.12 -4.36 -7.42
N ALA A 9 -15.58 -3.65 -8.41
CA ALA A 9 -14.15 -3.41 -8.57
C ALA A 9 -13.54 -2.68 -7.36
N TYR A 10 -14.22 -1.66 -6.85
CA TYR A 10 -13.81 -0.94 -5.64
C TYR A 10 -13.77 -1.85 -4.41
N THR A 11 -14.75 -2.73 -4.25
CA THR A 11 -14.82 -3.71 -3.16
C THR A 11 -13.64 -4.68 -3.18
N LEU A 12 -13.15 -5.09 -4.37
CA LEU A 12 -12.01 -5.99 -4.49
C LEU A 12 -10.74 -5.44 -3.81
N ASN A 13 -10.52 -4.13 -3.91
CA ASN A 13 -9.37 -3.47 -3.27
C ASN A 13 -9.49 -3.51 -1.74
N HIS A 14 -10.69 -3.29 -1.21
CA HIS A 14 -10.93 -3.37 0.23
C HIS A 14 -10.82 -4.81 0.74
N ILE A 15 -11.24 -5.80 -0.04
CA ILE A 15 -11.05 -7.22 0.29
C ILE A 15 -9.56 -7.53 0.42
N PHE A 16 -8.74 -7.13 -0.59
CA PHE A 16 -7.29 -7.33 -0.51
C PHE A 16 -6.70 -6.70 0.75
N THR A 17 -6.93 -5.41 0.97
CA THR A 17 -6.35 -4.67 2.10
C THR A 17 -6.74 -5.32 3.43
N ARG A 18 -8.01 -5.67 3.59
CA ARG A 18 -8.50 -6.34 4.81
C ARG A 18 -7.84 -7.70 5.01
N GLU A 19 -7.78 -8.54 4.00
CA GLU A 19 -7.21 -9.89 4.10
C GLU A 19 -5.71 -9.87 4.30
N PHE A 20 -5.01 -8.91 3.71
CA PHE A 20 -3.59 -8.67 3.94
C PHE A 20 -3.32 -8.27 5.40
N LEU A 21 -4.12 -7.39 5.98
CA LEU A 21 -4.00 -6.96 7.38
C LEU A 21 -4.48 -8.01 8.40
N LEU A 22 -5.29 -9.00 7.98
CA LEU A 22 -5.77 -10.10 8.82
C LEU A 22 -4.94 -11.38 8.64
N ASP A 23 -3.70 -11.26 8.19
CA ASP A 23 -2.74 -12.35 8.04
C ASP A 23 -3.21 -13.52 7.16
N MET A 24 -3.96 -13.24 6.08
CA MET A 24 -4.28 -14.28 5.10
C MET A 24 -2.97 -14.87 4.52
N PRO A 25 -2.87 -16.21 4.36
CA PRO A 25 -1.70 -16.81 3.73
C PRO A 25 -1.40 -16.18 2.37
N LEU A 26 -0.13 -15.80 2.14
CA LEU A 26 0.29 -15.03 0.96
C LEU A 26 -0.04 -15.73 -0.36
N GLU A 27 0.04 -17.06 -0.43
CA GLU A 27 -0.32 -17.84 -1.62
C GLU A 27 -1.83 -17.73 -1.94
N ALA A 28 -2.66 -17.76 -0.90
CA ALA A 28 -4.11 -17.62 -1.05
C ALA A 28 -4.47 -16.20 -1.50
N LEU A 29 -3.82 -15.20 -0.91
CA LEU A 29 -4.00 -13.78 -1.27
C LEU A 29 -3.56 -13.52 -2.72
N GLU A 30 -2.41 -14.04 -3.15
CA GLU A 30 -1.92 -13.97 -4.53
C GLU A 30 -2.93 -14.58 -5.51
N SER A 31 -3.34 -15.83 -5.26
CA SER A 31 -4.30 -16.53 -6.12
C SER A 31 -5.62 -15.78 -6.25
N LYS A 32 -6.15 -15.27 -5.15
CA LYS A 32 -7.38 -14.49 -5.12
C LYS A 32 -7.25 -13.18 -5.92
N THR A 33 -6.16 -12.47 -5.74
CA THR A 33 -5.93 -11.19 -6.44
C THR A 33 -5.78 -11.40 -7.95
N LEU A 34 -5.13 -12.48 -8.37
CA LEU A 34 -5.06 -12.86 -9.80
C LEU A 34 -6.45 -13.14 -10.39
N SER A 35 -7.36 -13.75 -9.63
CA SER A 35 -8.75 -13.95 -10.08
C SER A 35 -9.51 -12.62 -10.28
N PHE A 36 -9.19 -11.62 -9.46
CA PHE A 36 -9.76 -10.26 -9.60
C PHE A 36 -9.26 -9.55 -10.86
N ILE A 37 -7.99 -9.73 -11.22
CA ILE A 37 -7.42 -9.20 -12.46
C ILE A 37 -8.23 -9.69 -13.67
N GLY A 38 -8.46 -11.00 -13.78
CA GLY A 38 -9.27 -11.57 -14.86
C GLY A 38 -10.70 -11.00 -14.94
N PHE A 39 -11.33 -10.74 -13.79
CA PHE A 39 -12.64 -10.06 -13.74
C PHE A 39 -12.57 -8.62 -14.29
N LEU A 40 -11.55 -7.84 -13.90
CA LEU A 40 -11.41 -6.45 -14.31
C LEU A 40 -11.02 -6.30 -15.78
N GLU A 41 -10.21 -7.18 -16.32
CA GLU A 41 -9.88 -7.23 -17.76
C GLU A 41 -11.13 -7.45 -18.60
N HIS A 42 -12.00 -8.38 -18.20
CA HIS A 42 -13.26 -8.64 -18.86
C HIS A 42 -14.16 -7.39 -18.89
N ASN A 43 -14.18 -6.61 -17.82
CA ASN A 43 -15.01 -5.42 -17.66
C ASN A 43 -14.35 -4.11 -18.13
N LYS A 44 -13.11 -4.17 -18.62
CA LYS A 44 -12.33 -3.04 -19.19
C LYS A 44 -12.13 -1.86 -18.21
N ASP A 45 -12.14 -2.11 -16.89
CA ASP A 45 -11.84 -1.09 -15.89
C ASP A 45 -10.33 -0.94 -15.69
N ARG A 46 -9.72 -0.10 -16.52
CA ARG A 46 -8.27 0.11 -16.52
C ARG A 46 -7.73 0.68 -15.20
N SER A 47 -8.49 1.54 -14.53
CA SER A 47 -8.03 2.17 -13.28
C SER A 47 -7.93 1.17 -12.14
N MET A 48 -8.96 0.34 -11.98
CA MET A 48 -8.96 -0.70 -10.95
C MET A 48 -8.03 -1.85 -11.30
N LEU A 49 -7.85 -2.13 -12.60
CA LEU A 49 -6.88 -3.11 -13.07
C LEU A 49 -5.45 -2.72 -12.66
N ASP A 50 -5.03 -1.48 -12.90
CA ASP A 50 -3.71 -1.00 -12.52
C ASP A 50 -3.44 -1.18 -11.01
N LEU A 51 -4.44 -0.90 -10.16
CA LEU A 51 -4.34 -1.11 -8.73
C LEU A 51 -4.29 -2.62 -8.37
N GLN A 52 -5.11 -3.47 -9.01
CA GLN A 52 -5.07 -4.92 -8.73
C GLN A 52 -3.75 -5.56 -9.20
N VAL A 53 -3.17 -5.10 -10.30
CA VAL A 53 -1.84 -5.54 -10.75
C VAL A 53 -0.78 -5.17 -9.70
N LEU A 54 -0.82 -3.96 -9.14
CA LEU A 54 0.04 -3.60 -8.01
C LEU A 54 -0.16 -4.58 -6.85
N LEU A 55 -1.41 -4.77 -6.41
CA LEU A 55 -1.75 -5.58 -5.24
C LEU A 55 -1.35 -7.07 -5.41
N ALA A 56 -1.41 -7.62 -6.63
CA ALA A 56 -0.99 -8.99 -6.91
C ALA A 56 0.53 -9.20 -6.74
N ASN A 57 1.33 -8.16 -6.93
CA ASN A 57 2.78 -8.25 -6.81
C ASN A 57 3.30 -8.08 -5.37
N ILE A 58 2.46 -7.60 -4.43
CA ILE A 58 2.81 -7.50 -3.01
C ILE A 58 3.06 -8.88 -2.38
N PRO A 59 2.12 -9.84 -2.43
CA PRO A 59 2.37 -11.17 -1.89
C PRO A 59 3.48 -11.91 -2.64
N LYS A 60 3.68 -11.71 -3.94
CA LYS A 60 4.83 -12.26 -4.68
C LYS A 60 6.16 -11.76 -4.10
N CYS A 61 6.28 -10.47 -3.81
CA CYS A 61 7.47 -9.87 -3.22
C CYS A 61 7.77 -10.47 -1.83
N LEU A 62 6.76 -10.54 -0.97
CA LEU A 62 6.90 -11.08 0.38
C LEU A 62 7.23 -12.58 0.41
N GLN A 63 6.89 -13.31 -0.65
CA GLN A 63 7.26 -14.72 -0.86
C GLN A 63 8.63 -14.92 -1.52
N GLY A 64 9.35 -13.84 -1.85
CA GLY A 64 10.63 -13.92 -2.56
C GLY A 64 10.50 -14.32 -4.04
N LYS A 65 9.35 -14.15 -4.66
CA LYS A 65 9.08 -14.48 -6.08
C LYS A 65 9.39 -13.31 -7.04
N THR A 66 10.10 -12.29 -6.57
CA THR A 66 10.48 -11.09 -7.33
C THR A 66 11.99 -11.01 -7.51
N VAL A 67 12.47 -10.07 -8.35
CA VAL A 67 13.90 -10.01 -8.72
C VAL A 67 14.85 -9.74 -7.55
N SER A 68 14.36 -9.10 -6.48
CA SER A 68 15.13 -8.85 -5.26
C SER A 68 14.22 -8.50 -4.09
N PRO A 69 14.68 -8.63 -2.82
CA PRO A 69 13.94 -8.16 -1.66
C PRO A 69 13.53 -6.70 -1.81
N GLY A 70 12.28 -6.40 -1.53
CA GLY A 70 11.73 -5.05 -1.65
C GLY A 70 11.35 -4.61 -3.07
N SER A 71 11.77 -5.29 -4.14
CA SER A 71 11.30 -5.04 -5.50
C SER A 71 9.97 -5.74 -5.78
N LEU A 72 9.09 -5.08 -6.55
CA LEU A 72 7.87 -5.72 -7.06
C LEU A 72 8.05 -6.29 -8.47
N SER A 73 9.20 -6.04 -9.14
CA SER A 73 9.46 -6.55 -10.48
C SER A 73 9.60 -8.07 -10.50
N CYS A 74 8.97 -8.71 -11.48
CA CYS A 74 9.04 -10.13 -11.77
C CYS A 74 8.90 -10.34 -13.29
N ASP A 75 8.84 -11.58 -13.77
CA ASP A 75 8.82 -11.90 -15.21
C ASP A 75 7.70 -11.20 -15.98
N ASP A 76 6.55 -11.02 -15.35
CA ASP A 76 5.34 -10.45 -15.95
C ASP A 76 5.03 -8.99 -15.49
N PHE A 77 5.89 -8.39 -14.64
CA PHE A 77 5.69 -7.04 -14.12
C PHE A 77 6.98 -6.25 -13.96
N ASN A 78 7.06 -5.09 -14.61
CA ASN A 78 8.15 -4.14 -14.46
C ASN A 78 7.72 -2.95 -13.60
N GLU A 79 8.25 -2.88 -12.38
CA GLU A 79 7.91 -1.88 -11.37
C GLU A 79 8.22 -0.45 -11.84
N GLU A 80 9.39 -0.23 -12.44
CA GLU A 80 9.84 1.11 -12.87
C GLU A 80 8.91 1.68 -13.94
N SER A 81 8.60 0.89 -14.95
CA SER A 81 7.68 1.28 -16.04
C SER A 81 6.26 1.55 -15.50
N ALA A 82 5.78 0.72 -14.59
CA ALA A 82 4.47 0.89 -13.98
C ALA A 82 4.39 2.17 -13.15
N VAL A 83 5.40 2.44 -12.33
CA VAL A 83 5.48 3.66 -11.51
C VAL A 83 5.57 4.92 -12.38
N ALA A 84 6.34 4.88 -13.46
CA ALA A 84 6.43 6.00 -14.41
C ALA A 84 5.04 6.33 -15.00
N TYR A 85 4.29 5.32 -15.43
CA TYR A 85 2.93 5.46 -15.94
C TYR A 85 1.96 5.97 -14.87
N TRP A 86 1.98 5.43 -13.65
CA TRP A 86 1.08 5.85 -12.57
C TRP A 86 1.31 7.29 -12.11
N LYS A 87 2.55 7.78 -12.16
CA LYS A 87 2.89 9.17 -11.84
C LYS A 87 2.15 10.19 -12.71
N GLU A 88 1.80 9.80 -13.92
CA GLU A 88 1.12 10.69 -14.85
C GLU A 88 -0.40 10.71 -14.66
N ILE A 89 -1.02 9.55 -14.35
CA ILE A 89 -2.47 9.42 -14.47
C ILE A 89 -3.17 8.59 -13.38
N ARG A 90 -2.43 8.03 -12.40
CA ARG A 90 -2.98 7.07 -11.40
C ARG A 90 -2.56 7.41 -9.97
N PHE A 91 -2.91 8.59 -9.50
CA PHE A 91 -2.47 9.07 -8.18
C PHE A 91 -2.88 8.17 -7.00
N ASN A 92 -4.06 7.54 -7.05
CA ASN A 92 -4.51 6.63 -6.00
C ASN A 92 -3.71 5.32 -6.01
N THR A 93 -3.43 4.76 -7.18
CA THR A 93 -2.56 3.58 -7.32
C THR A 93 -1.14 3.89 -6.86
N LEU A 94 -0.63 5.07 -7.22
CA LEU A 94 0.70 5.51 -6.83
C LEU A 94 0.81 5.72 -5.32
N LEU A 95 -0.22 6.24 -4.67
CA LEU A 95 -0.24 6.36 -3.22
C LEU A 95 -0.25 4.99 -2.54
N ALA A 96 -1.13 4.08 -2.99
CA ALA A 96 -1.14 2.70 -2.49
C ALA A 96 0.23 2.03 -2.69
N TYR A 97 0.86 2.22 -3.86
CA TYR A 97 2.21 1.76 -4.14
C TYR A 97 3.21 2.22 -3.08
N TYR A 98 3.29 3.51 -2.78
CA TYR A 98 4.25 4.02 -1.80
C TYR A 98 3.97 3.50 -0.38
N VAL A 99 2.72 3.35 0.02
CA VAL A 99 2.38 2.81 1.34
C VAL A 99 2.76 1.33 1.45
N TYR A 100 2.43 0.51 0.45
CA TYR A 100 2.83 -0.90 0.47
C TYR A 100 4.35 -1.10 0.32
N LYS A 101 5.03 -0.25 -0.46
CA LYS A 101 6.50 -0.29 -0.55
C LYS A 101 7.16 0.10 0.78
N LEU A 102 6.58 1.05 1.51
CA LEU A 102 7.01 1.38 2.87
C LEU A 102 6.92 0.15 3.78
N GLN A 103 5.78 -0.56 3.79
CA GLN A 103 5.59 -1.77 4.60
C GLN A 103 6.57 -2.88 4.20
N ILE A 104 6.68 -3.17 2.90
CA ILE A 104 7.60 -4.19 2.36
C ILE A 104 9.05 -3.86 2.71
N ALA A 105 9.50 -2.64 2.48
CA ALA A 105 10.86 -2.23 2.77
C ALA A 105 11.16 -2.33 4.27
N TYR A 106 10.23 -1.90 5.13
CA TYR A 106 10.37 -2.05 6.57
C TYR A 106 10.50 -3.52 6.99
N THR A 107 9.61 -4.39 6.47
CA THR A 107 9.60 -5.82 6.76
C THR A 107 10.92 -6.51 6.34
N HIS A 108 11.53 -6.05 5.25
CA HIS A 108 12.83 -6.53 4.79
C HIS A 108 14.03 -5.83 5.45
N SER A 109 13.82 -4.99 6.48
CA SER A 109 14.86 -4.19 7.14
C SER A 109 15.60 -3.21 6.22
N LEU A 110 14.96 -2.81 5.11
CA LEU A 110 15.43 -1.79 4.19
C LEU A 110 14.94 -0.40 4.66
N PHE A 111 15.34 0.00 5.86
CA PHE A 111 14.75 1.13 6.57
C PHE A 111 14.92 2.47 5.86
N ALA A 112 16.05 2.69 5.17
CA ALA A 112 16.28 3.91 4.39
C ALA A 112 15.30 4.00 3.19
N ASP A 113 15.03 2.88 2.52
CA ASP A 113 14.06 2.81 1.43
C ASP A 113 12.64 3.00 1.98
N ALA A 114 12.33 2.39 3.12
CA ALA A 114 11.05 2.57 3.82
C ALA A 114 10.79 4.06 4.09
N LEU A 115 11.78 4.76 4.69
CA LEU A 115 11.68 6.19 4.95
C LEU A 115 11.51 7.03 3.68
N SER A 116 12.21 6.67 2.60
CA SER A 116 12.07 7.31 1.29
C SER A 116 10.65 7.15 0.73
N HIS A 117 10.07 5.94 0.80
CA HIS A 117 8.70 5.68 0.37
C HIS A 117 7.67 6.42 1.23
N ALA A 118 7.87 6.49 2.55
CA ALA A 118 7.02 7.26 3.45
C ALA A 118 6.95 8.73 3.05
N LYS A 119 8.11 9.36 2.85
CA LYS A 119 8.22 10.76 2.39
C LYS A 119 7.60 10.96 1.00
N ALA A 120 7.76 10.00 0.09
CA ALA A 120 7.17 10.08 -1.24
C ALA A 120 5.63 10.01 -1.24
N ALA A 121 5.04 9.30 -0.27
CA ALA A 121 3.59 9.17 -0.12
C ALA A 121 2.92 10.47 0.36
N GLU A 122 3.61 11.31 1.14
CA GLU A 122 3.04 12.51 1.79
C GLU A 122 2.21 13.39 0.86
N LYS A 123 2.72 13.66 -0.33
CA LYS A 123 2.07 14.54 -1.31
C LYS A 123 0.74 14.01 -1.87
N TYR A 124 0.47 12.70 -1.68
CA TYR A 124 -0.74 12.05 -2.19
C TYR A 124 -1.79 11.79 -1.10
N LEU A 125 -1.45 11.98 0.19
CA LEU A 125 -2.32 11.64 1.32
C LEU A 125 -3.61 12.45 1.40
N GLY A 126 -3.67 13.63 0.78
CA GLY A 126 -4.85 14.51 0.82
C GLY A 126 -6.16 13.83 0.43
N ASN A 127 -6.09 12.78 -0.40
CA ASN A 127 -7.24 12.04 -0.92
C ASN A 127 -7.61 10.79 -0.09
N MET A 128 -6.89 10.50 1.01
CA MET A 128 -7.03 9.23 1.74
C MET A 128 -7.48 9.37 3.19
N LYS A 129 -8.04 10.52 3.55
CA LYS A 129 -8.53 10.70 4.92
C LYS A 129 -9.59 9.65 5.27
N GLY A 130 -9.32 8.92 6.37
CA GLY A 130 -10.21 7.84 6.85
C GLY A 130 -10.04 6.50 6.13
N ASN A 131 -9.04 6.35 5.26
CA ASN A 131 -8.67 5.05 4.69
C ASN A 131 -7.64 4.36 5.60
N ILE A 132 -7.73 3.05 5.73
CA ILE A 132 -6.80 2.24 6.55
C ILE A 132 -5.34 2.42 6.12
N LEU A 133 -5.05 2.67 4.84
CA LEU A 133 -3.71 2.93 4.36
C LEU A 133 -3.08 4.21 4.96
N GLU A 134 -3.88 5.18 5.40
CA GLU A 134 -3.37 6.33 6.16
C GLU A 134 -2.81 5.89 7.51
N THR A 135 -3.50 4.97 8.19
CA THR A 135 -3.05 4.40 9.48
C THR A 135 -1.75 3.63 9.30
N GLU A 136 -1.68 2.77 8.29
CA GLU A 136 -0.49 2.00 7.94
C GLU A 136 0.70 2.92 7.60
N TRP A 137 0.46 3.95 6.82
CA TRP A 137 1.50 4.93 6.49
C TRP A 137 2.03 5.62 7.75
N VAL A 138 1.16 6.12 8.64
CA VAL A 138 1.56 6.78 9.88
C VAL A 138 2.39 5.84 10.75
N PHE A 139 1.95 4.59 10.90
CA PHE A 139 2.61 3.59 11.72
C PHE A 139 4.02 3.25 11.22
N TYR A 140 4.13 2.82 9.96
CA TYR A 140 5.42 2.42 9.40
C TYR A 140 6.37 3.60 9.16
N TYR A 141 5.84 4.80 8.93
CA TYR A 141 6.69 5.99 8.84
C TYR A 141 7.33 6.31 10.19
N ALA A 142 6.54 6.30 11.28
CA ALA A 142 7.09 6.50 12.63
C ALA A 142 8.18 5.47 12.94
N LEU A 143 7.94 4.19 12.68
CA LEU A 143 8.92 3.12 12.87
C LEU A 143 10.18 3.34 12.04
N SER A 144 10.05 3.75 10.77
CA SER A 144 11.19 3.99 9.87
C SER A 144 12.05 5.17 10.34
N ILE A 145 11.45 6.20 10.94
CA ILE A 145 12.19 7.31 11.55
C ILE A 145 13.05 6.78 12.72
N PHE A 146 12.49 5.96 13.59
CA PHE A 146 13.24 5.40 14.72
C PHE A 146 14.45 4.55 14.29
N GLU A 147 14.35 3.87 13.16
CA GLU A 147 15.43 3.01 12.66
C GLU A 147 16.52 3.79 11.90
N CYS A 148 16.17 4.89 11.24
CA CYS A 148 17.09 5.60 10.31
C CYS A 148 17.66 6.89 10.82
N GLU A 149 16.93 7.59 11.67
CA GLU A 149 17.24 8.99 11.98
C GLU A 149 17.60 9.16 13.45
N THR A 150 18.57 10.03 13.71
CA THR A 150 18.85 10.47 15.07
C THR A 150 17.69 11.30 15.60
N PRO A 151 17.34 11.19 16.89
CA PRO A 151 16.31 12.02 17.49
C PRO A 151 16.69 13.50 17.38
N ASP A 152 16.00 14.24 16.53
CA ASP A 152 16.06 15.69 16.48
C ASP A 152 14.67 16.29 16.74
N GLU A 153 14.58 17.60 16.92
CA GLU A 153 13.30 18.27 17.25
C GLU A 153 12.27 18.17 16.11
N ASN A 154 12.69 18.05 14.85
CA ASN A 154 11.80 17.91 13.71
C ASN A 154 11.15 16.51 13.72
N ASN A 155 11.97 15.48 13.90
CA ASN A 155 11.51 14.08 13.97
C ASN A 155 10.62 13.87 15.18
N LYS A 156 10.96 14.46 16.32
CA LYS A 156 10.14 14.45 17.53
C LYS A 156 8.77 15.08 17.27
N THR A 157 8.74 16.27 16.71
CA THR A 157 7.48 16.97 16.37
C THR A 157 6.61 16.14 15.41
N LEU A 158 7.24 15.50 14.41
CA LEU A 158 6.53 14.64 13.45
C LEU A 158 5.93 13.40 14.14
N ILE A 159 6.71 12.73 14.99
CA ILE A 159 6.27 11.57 15.76
C ILE A 159 5.15 11.94 16.75
N ASP A 160 5.27 13.05 17.47
CA ASP A 160 4.22 13.57 18.36
C ASP A 160 2.91 13.82 17.56
N GLY A 161 3.03 14.33 16.33
CA GLY A 161 1.91 14.49 15.43
C GLY A 161 1.25 13.14 15.05
N PHE A 162 2.06 12.09 14.83
CA PHE A 162 1.56 10.74 14.54
C PHE A 162 0.86 10.12 15.76
N ILE A 163 1.45 10.24 16.94
CA ILE A 163 0.82 9.80 18.22
C ILE A 163 -0.52 10.51 18.41
N GLY A 164 -0.59 11.81 18.17
CA GLY A 164 -1.84 12.57 18.25
C GLY A 164 -2.92 12.12 17.26
N ARG A 165 -2.53 11.54 16.09
CA ARG A 165 -3.48 10.90 15.16
C ARG A 165 -4.01 9.59 15.73
N PHE A 166 -3.16 8.71 16.25
CA PHE A 166 -3.57 7.45 16.89
C PHE A 166 -4.49 7.70 18.08
N ASP A 167 -4.17 8.66 18.96
CA ASP A 167 -5.02 9.05 20.08
C ASP A 167 -6.41 9.49 19.61
N ARG A 168 -6.48 10.24 18.54
CA ARG A 168 -7.76 10.70 17.96
C ARG A 168 -8.55 9.53 17.39
N TRP A 169 -7.91 8.66 16.63
CA TRP A 169 -8.56 7.49 16.03
C TRP A 169 -9.06 6.52 17.10
N GLY A 170 -8.27 6.25 18.16
CA GLY A 170 -8.69 5.41 19.28
C GLY A 170 -9.88 5.98 20.04
N LYS A 171 -10.00 7.31 20.16
CA LYS A 171 -11.18 7.94 20.74
C LYS A 171 -12.44 7.85 19.88
N LEU A 172 -12.27 7.81 18.57
CA LEU A 172 -13.38 7.68 17.60
C LEU A 172 -13.84 6.23 17.43
N CYS A 173 -12.94 5.27 17.63
CA CYS A 173 -13.18 3.84 17.48
C CYS A 173 -12.64 3.08 18.68
N PRO A 174 -13.28 3.20 19.87
CA PRO A 174 -12.75 2.65 21.12
C PRO A 174 -12.70 1.11 21.17
N ASP A 175 -13.41 0.44 20.29
CA ASP A 175 -13.51 -1.02 20.20
C ASP A 175 -12.52 -1.66 19.20
N ASN A 176 -11.60 -0.87 18.64
CA ASN A 176 -10.54 -1.31 17.72
C ASN A 176 -9.17 -1.32 18.40
#